data_17f8bde31df3d5daeb1da3703f9afb5b
#
_entry.id   17f8bde31df3d5daeb1da3703f9afb5b
#
_cell.length_a   1.000
_cell.length_b   1.000
_cell.length_c   1.000
_cell.angle_alpha   90.00
_cell.angle_beta   90.00
_cell.angle_gamma   90.00
#
_symmetry.space_group_name_H-M   'P 1'
#
loop_
_entity.id
_entity.type
_entity.pdbx_description
1 polymer ?
#
loop_
_entity_poly.entity_id
_entity_poly.type
_entity_poly.pdbx_seq_one_letter_code
_entity_poly.pdbx_strand_id
1 'polypeptide(L)'
;MLDAIHAVRYAMTPYFPSPTMGRGMKRRSILVLLGSVALHRPLVARAQQPGRELRLGLLLPYVQSDPQAQARVNSFTAALQERGWIDGRNVRLEFRYTEGESSRLPALAADLVQRNVDVILTAGTESTDAARKATKTIPIVMAAVGDPIAAGFITSLARPGANITGASLLATELTAKRLQLLKEILPTLTRLAVFWSSANASVVQKLKQIQAAAPQFQVQLHPFELRVPDDLDRGFESAVQFGAQALMTTEDAIQISYRARVVELGKQRKMPVASEFSEFAQAGALISFDPSILDQFRHAASYVDKLFKGARPGDLPVEQATRFELVVNLKTAKALGLTIPTSVLSRADQVIQ
;
A
#
# COMPACT_ATOMS: atom_id res chain seq x y z
N MET A 1 -30.14 -46.82 25.33
CA MET A 1 -30.35 -46.58 26.76
C MET A 1 -30.43 -45.10 26.86
N LEU A 2 -31.62 -44.54 26.63
CA LEU A 2 -32.73 -44.24 27.56
C LEU A 2 -32.29 -43.16 28.54
N ASP A 3 -32.82 -41.99 28.29
CA ASP A 3 -33.98 -41.26 28.91
C ASP A 3 -33.48 -40.26 29.94
N ALA A 4 -33.99 -39.10 30.21
CA ALA A 4 -35.27 -38.41 29.91
C ALA A 4 -35.12 -36.95 30.38
N ILE A 5 -35.62 -36.00 29.64
CA ILE A 5 -36.76 -35.11 29.92
C ILE A 5 -36.84 -34.56 31.38
N HIS A 6 -36.84 -33.23 31.58
CA HIS A 6 -37.94 -32.52 32.18
C HIS A 6 -37.88 -31.01 31.94
N ALA A 7 -38.94 -30.50 31.35
CA ALA A 7 -39.30 -29.11 31.22
C ALA A 7 -39.97 -28.62 32.51
N VAL A 8 -39.72 -27.36 32.94
CA VAL A 8 -40.63 -26.61 33.81
C VAL A 8 -40.83 -25.21 33.22
N ARG A 9 -42.06 -25.00 32.73
CA ARG A 9 -42.65 -23.68 32.47
C ARG A 9 -43.08 -23.07 33.80
N TYR A 10 -42.77 -21.80 34.02
CA TYR A 10 -43.56 -20.95 34.90
C TYR A 10 -43.92 -19.66 34.16
N ALA A 11 -45.22 -19.52 33.92
CA ALA A 11 -45.90 -18.30 33.53
C ALA A 11 -46.14 -17.44 34.79
N MET A 12 -45.76 -16.16 34.75
CA MET A 12 -46.25 -15.16 35.68
C MET A 12 -46.93 -14.04 34.89
N THR A 13 -48.23 -13.97 35.08
CA THR A 13 -49.13 -12.87 34.67
C THR A 13 -48.95 -11.63 35.55
N PRO A 14 -48.98 -10.43 34.97
CA PRO A 14 -49.02 -9.21 35.80
C PRO A 14 -50.42 -8.83 36.18
N TYR A 15 -50.58 -8.53 37.47
CA TYR A 15 -51.79 -8.04 38.13
C TYR A 15 -51.94 -6.53 37.92
N PHE A 16 -53.06 -6.07 37.35
CA PHE A 16 -53.46 -4.67 37.28
C PHE A 16 -54.54 -4.38 38.35
N PRO A 17 -54.38 -3.37 39.20
CA PRO A 17 -55.50 -2.87 40.01
C PRO A 17 -56.24 -1.76 39.29
N SER A 18 -57.57 -1.84 39.30
CA SER A 18 -58.56 -0.90 38.79
C SER A 18 -58.62 0.39 39.61
N PRO A 19 -58.95 1.56 39.04
CA PRO A 19 -59.12 2.80 39.77
C PRO A 19 -60.57 2.94 40.24
N THR A 20 -60.72 3.22 41.52
CA THR A 20 -61.98 3.66 42.15
C THR A 20 -62.31 5.10 41.82
N MET A 21 -63.54 5.31 41.37
CA MET A 21 -64.19 6.59 41.09
C MET A 21 -64.50 7.32 42.35
N GLY A 22 -64.11 8.59 42.47
CA GLY A 22 -64.56 9.52 43.54
C GLY A 22 -64.93 10.90 43.02
N ARG A 23 -66.18 11.23 43.18
CA ARG A 23 -66.93 12.41 42.69
C ARG A 23 -66.32 13.78 43.07
N GLY A 24 -66.45 14.76 42.18
CA GLY A 24 -67.13 16.00 42.59
C GLY A 24 -66.43 17.33 42.34
N MET A 25 -67.02 18.12 41.42
CA MET A 25 -67.11 19.60 41.42
C MET A 25 -65.88 20.43 41.18
N LYS A 26 -65.85 21.43 40.33
CA LYS A 26 -66.79 22.49 39.85
C LYS A 26 -66.15 23.16 38.61
N ARG A 27 -67.02 23.50 37.64
CA ARG A 27 -66.69 24.41 36.56
C ARG A 27 -66.52 25.82 37.16
N ARG A 28 -65.41 26.45 36.88
CA ARG A 28 -65.24 27.88 36.53
C ARG A 28 -63.81 28.31 36.75
N SER A 29 -63.29 29.01 35.73
CA SER A 29 -62.08 29.84 35.76
C SER A 29 -60.74 29.08 35.76
N ILE A 30 -60.17 28.95 34.63
CA ILE A 30 -58.82 29.48 34.31
C ILE A 30 -58.62 29.29 32.79
N LEU A 31 -59.26 30.16 32.03
CA LEU A 31 -58.66 30.69 30.79
C LEU A 31 -57.61 31.68 31.26
N VAL A 32 -56.46 31.59 30.69
CA VAL A 32 -55.23 32.42 30.78
C VAL A 32 -54.08 31.66 31.33
N LEU A 33 -53.28 31.18 30.45
CA LEU A 33 -51.83 31.02 30.41
C LEU A 33 -51.39 29.75 29.64
N LEU A 34 -51.90 29.61 28.40
CA LEU A 34 -51.15 28.92 27.37
C LEU A 34 -50.12 29.91 26.85
N GLY A 35 -49.21 30.27 27.73
CA GLY A 35 -47.97 30.91 27.40
C GLY A 35 -47.11 29.92 26.64
N SER A 36 -46.88 30.23 25.41
CA SER A 36 -45.99 29.66 24.44
C SER A 36 -44.58 29.41 25.03
N VAL A 37 -44.36 28.25 25.64
CA VAL A 37 -43.01 27.73 25.70
C VAL A 37 -42.74 27.12 24.36
N ALA A 38 -42.53 28.00 23.37
CA ALA A 38 -41.77 27.64 22.18
C ALA A 38 -40.43 27.13 22.69
N LEU A 39 -40.28 25.81 22.65
CA LEU A 39 -38.97 25.15 22.73
C LEU A 39 -38.12 25.74 21.62
N HIS A 40 -37.47 26.86 21.90
CA HIS A 40 -36.29 27.28 21.18
C HIS A 40 -35.21 26.23 21.48
N ARG A 41 -35.28 25.07 20.81
CA ARG A 41 -34.06 24.32 20.52
C ARG A 41 -33.22 25.30 19.74
N PRO A 42 -32.08 25.78 20.25
CA PRO A 42 -31.14 26.42 19.39
C PRO A 42 -30.83 25.34 18.33
N LEU A 43 -31.31 25.52 17.11
CA LEU A 43 -30.64 25.02 15.95
C LEU A 43 -29.24 25.61 16.10
N VAL A 44 -28.36 24.86 16.76
CA VAL A 44 -26.93 25.04 16.61
C VAL A 44 -26.75 24.77 15.13
N ALA A 45 -26.98 25.85 14.35
CA ALA A 45 -26.33 25.94 13.07
C ALA A 45 -24.87 25.67 13.43
N ARG A 46 -24.41 24.48 13.13
CA ARG A 46 -23.00 24.21 12.94
C ARG A 46 -22.61 25.13 11.80
N ALA A 47 -22.40 26.41 12.15
CA ALA A 47 -21.60 27.30 11.36
C ALA A 47 -20.34 26.45 11.13
N GLN A 48 -20.15 26.02 9.89
CA GLN A 48 -18.87 25.51 9.44
C GLN A 48 -17.89 26.58 9.88
N GLN A 49 -17.21 26.34 11.01
CA GLN A 49 -15.98 27.05 11.28
C GLN A 49 -15.22 26.98 9.95
N PRO A 50 -14.72 28.11 9.42
CA PRO A 50 -13.86 28.05 8.24
C PRO A 50 -12.81 27.01 8.58
N GLY A 51 -12.92 25.84 7.93
CA GLY A 51 -12.26 24.63 8.35
C GLY A 51 -10.77 24.94 8.32
N ARG A 52 -10.08 24.68 9.44
CA ARG A 52 -8.62 24.67 9.46
C ARG A 52 -8.16 23.91 8.20
N GLU A 53 -7.36 24.56 7.39
CA GLU A 53 -6.73 23.92 6.24
C GLU A 53 -5.97 22.69 6.74
N LEU A 54 -6.38 21.48 6.31
CA LEU A 54 -5.73 20.24 6.68
C LEU A 54 -4.39 20.14 5.96
N ARG A 55 -3.42 19.48 6.58
CA ARG A 55 -2.07 19.31 6.03
C ARG A 55 -1.80 17.82 5.81
N LEU A 56 -1.40 17.50 4.59
CA LEU A 56 -1.00 16.15 4.20
C LEU A 56 0.48 16.13 3.85
N GLY A 57 1.28 15.43 4.64
CA GLY A 57 2.68 15.17 4.33
C GLY A 57 2.81 13.98 3.38
N LEU A 58 3.60 14.12 2.32
CA LEU A 58 3.93 13.03 1.41
C LEU A 58 5.43 12.73 1.52
N LEU A 59 5.78 11.57 2.07
CA LEU A 59 7.16 11.10 2.25
C LEU A 59 7.50 10.10 1.14
N LEU A 60 8.25 10.56 0.15
CA LEU A 60 8.44 9.89 -1.14
C LEU A 60 9.92 9.51 -1.35
N PRO A 61 10.25 8.20 -1.43
CA PRO A 61 11.62 7.73 -1.63
C PRO A 61 12.04 7.79 -3.12
N TYR A 62 11.71 8.90 -3.79
CA TYR A 62 11.90 9.07 -5.22
C TYR A 62 12.71 10.33 -5.53
N VAL A 63 13.19 10.41 -6.77
CA VAL A 63 13.65 11.66 -7.39
C VAL A 63 12.40 12.41 -7.88
N GLN A 64 12.28 13.69 -7.54
CA GLN A 64 11.09 14.50 -7.88
C GLN A 64 10.85 14.59 -9.38
N SER A 65 11.92 14.70 -10.18
CA SER A 65 11.82 14.79 -11.64
C SER A 65 11.56 13.46 -12.35
N ASP A 66 11.54 12.32 -11.63
CA ASP A 66 11.24 11.03 -12.22
C ASP A 66 9.78 10.98 -12.74
N PRO A 67 9.55 10.74 -14.04
CA PRO A 67 8.20 10.68 -14.60
C PRO A 67 7.29 9.64 -13.91
N GLN A 68 7.85 8.54 -13.43
CA GLN A 68 7.07 7.50 -12.73
C GLN A 68 6.68 7.96 -11.32
N ALA A 69 7.57 8.65 -10.61
CA ALA A 69 7.23 9.26 -9.33
C ALA A 69 6.11 10.30 -9.50
N GLN A 70 6.18 11.12 -10.55
CA GLN A 70 5.13 12.07 -10.88
C GLN A 70 3.81 11.39 -11.25
N ALA A 71 3.83 10.31 -12.02
CA ALA A 71 2.64 9.54 -12.37
C ALA A 71 1.93 8.98 -11.12
N ARG A 72 2.69 8.46 -10.15
CA ARG A 72 2.18 7.97 -8.85
C ARG A 72 1.53 9.09 -8.04
N VAL A 73 2.23 10.22 -7.90
CA VAL A 73 1.72 11.40 -7.19
C VAL A 73 0.47 11.95 -7.88
N ASN A 74 0.47 12.04 -9.22
CA ASN A 74 -0.69 12.51 -9.99
C ASN A 74 -1.89 11.56 -9.82
N SER A 75 -1.68 10.24 -9.82
CA SER A 75 -2.75 9.26 -9.56
C SER A 75 -3.37 9.46 -8.17
N PHE A 76 -2.55 9.69 -7.16
CA PHE A 76 -2.99 9.99 -5.80
C PHE A 76 -3.74 11.31 -5.71
N THR A 77 -3.14 12.40 -6.20
CA THR A 77 -3.73 13.75 -6.08
C THR A 77 -5.02 13.89 -6.87
N ALA A 78 -5.12 13.28 -8.06
CA ALA A 78 -6.37 13.21 -8.82
C ALA A 78 -7.47 12.48 -8.04
N ALA A 79 -7.14 11.33 -7.45
CA ALA A 79 -8.09 10.58 -6.63
C ALA A 79 -8.48 11.30 -5.34
N LEU A 80 -7.59 12.12 -4.77
CA LEU A 80 -7.87 12.97 -3.63
C LEU A 80 -8.82 14.11 -4.01
N GLN A 81 -8.58 14.72 -5.18
CA GLN A 81 -9.43 15.77 -5.74
C GLN A 81 -10.85 15.27 -6.08
N GLU A 82 -10.98 14.06 -6.64
CA GLU A 82 -12.28 13.40 -6.87
C GLU A 82 -13.11 13.26 -5.58
N ARG A 83 -12.45 13.21 -4.41
CA ARG A 83 -13.06 13.15 -3.08
C ARG A 83 -13.31 14.52 -2.45
N GLY A 84 -13.02 15.59 -3.20
CA GLY A 84 -13.26 16.97 -2.78
C GLY A 84 -12.10 17.63 -2.03
N TRP A 85 -10.93 16.98 -1.92
CA TRP A 85 -9.73 17.54 -1.29
C TRP A 85 -8.85 18.19 -2.34
N ILE A 86 -8.77 19.52 -2.33
CA ILE A 86 -8.10 20.32 -3.37
C ILE A 86 -6.96 21.09 -2.69
N ASP A 87 -5.72 20.86 -3.18
CA ASP A 87 -4.53 21.55 -2.70
C ASP A 87 -4.66 23.07 -2.81
N GLY A 88 -4.27 23.79 -1.75
CA GLY A 88 -4.38 25.25 -1.63
C GLY A 88 -5.82 25.77 -1.40
N ARG A 89 -6.83 24.87 -1.29
CA ARG A 89 -8.22 25.27 -1.00
C ARG A 89 -8.71 24.77 0.36
N ASN A 90 -8.60 23.47 0.62
CA ASN A 90 -9.06 22.84 1.87
C ASN A 90 -8.09 21.79 2.42
N VAL A 91 -7.05 21.48 1.66
CA VAL A 91 -5.89 20.70 2.09
C VAL A 91 -4.63 21.36 1.56
N ARG A 92 -3.53 21.25 2.29
CA ARG A 92 -2.19 21.64 1.87
C ARG A 92 -1.31 20.41 1.76
N LEU A 93 -0.70 20.20 0.59
CA LEU A 93 0.20 19.10 0.33
C LEU A 93 1.64 19.50 0.60
N GLU A 94 2.32 18.76 1.47
CA GLU A 94 3.71 18.97 1.88
C GLU A 94 4.58 17.83 1.35
N PHE A 95 5.19 18.01 0.18
CA PHE A 95 6.01 16.99 -0.46
C PHE A 95 7.42 16.93 0.12
N ARG A 96 7.93 15.71 0.32
CA ARG A 96 9.31 15.42 0.72
C ARG A 96 9.84 14.28 -0.12
N TYR A 97 10.80 14.61 -0.98
CA TYR A 97 11.49 13.68 -1.86
C TYR A 97 12.89 13.38 -1.33
N THR A 98 13.31 12.11 -1.42
CA THR A 98 14.67 11.72 -1.01
C THR A 98 15.73 12.10 -2.05
N GLU A 99 15.33 12.36 -3.27
CA GLU A 99 16.23 12.58 -4.41
C GLU A 99 17.19 11.40 -4.65
N GLY A 100 16.67 10.17 -4.43
CA GLY A 100 17.45 8.92 -4.59
C GLY A 100 18.31 8.54 -3.39
N GLU A 101 18.31 9.34 -2.30
CA GLU A 101 19.10 9.09 -1.10
C GLU A 101 18.21 8.65 0.08
N SER A 102 18.01 7.35 0.27
CA SER A 102 17.17 6.82 1.37
C SER A 102 17.64 7.25 2.77
N SER A 103 18.92 7.59 2.93
CA SER A 103 19.48 8.13 4.18
C SER A 103 18.82 9.43 4.65
N ARG A 104 18.15 10.17 3.75
CA ARG A 104 17.41 11.41 4.05
C ARG A 104 16.06 11.16 4.70
N LEU A 105 15.49 9.96 4.59
CA LEU A 105 14.14 9.65 5.08
C LEU A 105 13.89 10.04 6.55
N PRO A 106 14.78 9.76 7.52
CA PRO A 106 14.56 10.14 8.92
C PRO A 106 14.39 11.64 9.12
N ALA A 107 15.25 12.45 8.49
CA ALA A 107 15.20 13.90 8.59
C ALA A 107 13.92 14.48 7.92
N LEU A 108 13.54 13.95 6.77
CA LEU A 108 12.35 14.36 6.04
C LEU A 108 11.06 13.99 6.80
N ALA A 109 11.02 12.82 7.44
CA ALA A 109 9.90 12.41 8.29
C ALA A 109 9.78 13.33 9.52
N ALA A 110 10.91 13.67 10.17
CA ALA A 110 10.94 14.59 11.31
C ALA A 110 10.45 16.00 10.92
N ASP A 111 10.83 16.51 9.75
CA ASP A 111 10.36 17.81 9.26
C ASP A 111 8.82 17.81 9.04
N LEU A 112 8.23 16.75 8.49
CA LEU A 112 6.77 16.64 8.38
C LEU A 112 6.07 16.66 9.75
N VAL A 113 6.65 15.97 10.75
CA VAL A 113 6.14 15.99 12.13
C VAL A 113 6.21 17.39 12.72
N GLN A 114 7.33 18.11 12.57
CA GLN A 114 7.50 19.49 13.04
C GLN A 114 6.51 20.46 12.39
N ARG A 115 6.13 20.22 11.15
CA ARG A 115 5.10 21.01 10.42
C ARG A 115 3.68 20.71 10.87
N ASN A 116 3.50 19.80 11.83
CA ASN A 116 2.19 19.41 12.36
C ASN A 116 1.20 19.00 11.25
N VAL A 117 1.64 18.12 10.34
CA VAL A 117 0.74 17.56 9.33
C VAL A 117 -0.32 16.68 9.99
N ASP A 118 -1.53 16.65 9.43
CA ASP A 118 -2.65 15.90 9.99
C ASP A 118 -2.61 14.40 9.60
N VAL A 119 -1.99 14.09 8.46
CA VAL A 119 -1.75 12.72 7.95
C VAL A 119 -0.42 12.70 7.21
N ILE A 120 0.29 11.57 7.28
CA ILE A 120 1.47 11.30 6.45
C ILE A 120 1.15 10.17 5.48
N LEU A 121 1.22 10.44 4.17
CA LEU A 121 1.28 9.42 3.13
C LEU A 121 2.73 8.97 2.96
N THR A 122 2.97 7.66 2.97
CA THR A 122 4.29 7.07 2.71
C THR A 122 4.23 6.14 1.50
N ALA A 123 5.33 6.05 0.76
CA ALA A 123 5.47 5.16 -0.37
C ALA A 123 6.55 4.10 -0.08
N GLY A 124 6.14 2.82 -0.02
CA GLY A 124 7.04 1.70 0.25
C GLY A 124 7.44 1.55 1.71
N THR A 125 8.22 0.51 1.97
CA THR A 125 8.56 0.04 3.32
C THR A 125 9.49 1.00 4.06
N GLU A 126 10.53 1.52 3.41
CA GLU A 126 11.55 2.37 4.05
C GLU A 126 10.98 3.70 4.54
N SER A 127 10.16 4.38 3.70
CA SER A 127 9.52 5.63 4.09
C SER A 127 8.48 5.43 5.20
N THR A 128 7.77 4.30 5.19
CA THR A 128 6.84 3.96 6.26
C THR A 128 7.56 3.72 7.58
N ASP A 129 8.71 3.03 7.56
CA ASP A 129 9.53 2.82 8.77
C ASP A 129 10.07 4.13 9.32
N ALA A 130 10.54 5.03 8.45
CA ALA A 130 11.00 6.36 8.87
C ALA A 130 9.87 7.19 9.51
N ALA A 131 8.68 7.24 8.90
CA ALA A 131 7.52 7.93 9.45
C ALA A 131 7.09 7.32 10.81
N ARG A 132 7.04 5.98 10.91
CA ARG A 132 6.70 5.26 12.15
C ARG A 132 7.66 5.55 13.29
N LYS A 133 8.94 5.74 12.99
CA LYS A 133 9.95 6.12 13.97
C LYS A 133 9.81 7.58 14.41
N ALA A 134 9.41 8.46 13.49
CA ALA A 134 9.27 9.89 13.75
C ALA A 134 8.00 10.24 14.55
N THR A 135 6.89 9.48 14.40
CA THR A 135 5.64 9.76 15.12
C THR A 135 4.90 8.49 15.52
N LYS A 136 4.17 8.58 16.65
CA LYS A 136 3.24 7.54 17.13
C LYS A 136 1.79 8.01 17.13
N THR A 137 1.55 9.27 16.82
CA THR A 137 0.24 9.92 16.95
C THR A 137 -0.33 10.39 15.62
N ILE A 138 0.51 10.93 14.72
CA ILE A 138 0.04 11.34 13.39
C ILE A 138 -0.31 10.08 12.58
N PRO A 139 -1.52 9.99 12.02
CA PRO A 139 -1.91 8.91 11.13
C PRO A 139 -0.95 8.75 9.93
N ILE A 140 -0.56 7.52 9.64
CA ILE A 140 0.28 7.17 8.50
C ILE A 140 -0.53 6.29 7.55
N VAL A 141 -0.63 6.71 6.30
CA VAL A 141 -1.23 5.95 5.21
C VAL A 141 -0.12 5.35 4.36
N MET A 142 -0.05 4.03 4.35
CA MET A 142 0.88 3.30 3.50
C MET A 142 0.35 3.22 2.06
N ALA A 143 1.19 3.54 1.09
CA ALA A 143 0.99 3.17 -0.31
C ALA A 143 2.14 2.26 -0.74
N ALA A 144 1.82 1.15 -1.40
CA ALA A 144 2.79 0.23 -1.98
C ALA A 144 3.83 -0.33 -0.98
N VAL A 145 3.39 -0.73 0.21
CA VAL A 145 4.23 -1.48 1.17
C VAL A 145 4.13 -2.96 0.86
N GLY A 146 5.25 -3.67 0.84
CA GLY A 146 5.30 -5.11 0.55
C GLY A 146 4.52 -5.93 1.58
N ASP A 147 5.13 -6.24 2.71
CA ASP A 147 4.50 -6.97 3.81
C ASP A 147 4.54 -6.13 5.10
N PRO A 148 3.43 -5.45 5.45
CA PRO A 148 3.40 -4.59 6.62
C PRO A 148 3.40 -5.35 7.95
N ILE A 149 3.02 -6.65 7.96
CA ILE A 149 3.09 -7.52 9.14
C ILE A 149 4.53 -7.95 9.38
N ALA A 150 5.21 -8.48 8.35
CA ALA A 150 6.61 -8.87 8.45
C ALA A 150 7.53 -7.67 8.77
N ALA A 151 7.20 -6.47 8.28
CA ALA A 151 7.89 -5.23 8.62
C ALA A 151 7.59 -4.71 10.04
N GLY A 152 6.66 -5.33 10.76
CA GLY A 152 6.28 -4.93 12.11
C GLY A 152 5.56 -3.58 12.19
N PHE A 153 4.86 -3.18 11.13
CA PHE A 153 4.10 -1.93 11.10
C PHE A 153 2.71 -2.08 11.71
N ILE A 154 2.11 -3.23 11.50
CA ILE A 154 0.77 -3.59 11.97
C ILE A 154 0.76 -5.01 12.53
N THR A 155 -0.21 -5.31 13.40
CA THR A 155 -0.36 -6.65 13.99
C THR A 155 -1.23 -7.57 13.13
N SER A 156 -2.20 -7.03 12.40
CA SER A 156 -3.03 -7.76 11.44
C SER A 156 -3.59 -6.82 10.38
N LEU A 157 -3.93 -7.35 9.21
CA LEU A 157 -4.55 -6.58 8.13
C LEU A 157 -5.95 -6.08 8.52
N ALA A 158 -6.74 -6.90 9.19
CA ALA A 158 -8.11 -6.56 9.58
C ALA A 158 -8.20 -5.48 10.67
N ARG A 159 -7.23 -5.46 11.59
CA ARG A 159 -7.13 -4.48 12.68
C ARG A 159 -5.68 -4.08 12.89
N PRO A 160 -5.20 -3.04 12.20
CA PRO A 160 -3.81 -2.58 12.30
C PRO A 160 -3.41 -2.18 13.73
N GLY A 161 -4.33 -1.58 14.50
CA GLY A 161 -4.24 -1.38 15.95
C GLY A 161 -3.45 -0.16 16.40
N ALA A 162 -2.74 0.54 15.51
CA ALA A 162 -1.93 1.71 15.82
C ALA A 162 -2.25 2.90 14.90
N ASN A 163 -1.28 3.80 14.70
CA ASN A 163 -1.46 4.97 13.83
C ASN A 163 -1.18 4.70 12.34
N ILE A 164 -1.02 3.43 11.92
CA ILE A 164 -0.69 3.05 10.55
C ILE A 164 -1.85 2.27 9.92
N THR A 165 -2.22 2.63 8.70
CA THR A 165 -3.18 1.93 7.85
C THR A 165 -2.81 2.12 6.38
N GLY A 166 -3.61 1.62 5.44
CA GLY A 166 -3.38 1.84 4.01
C GLY A 166 -3.45 0.58 3.18
N ALA A 167 -2.60 0.49 2.15
CA ALA A 167 -2.59 -0.60 1.20
C ALA A 167 -1.25 -1.35 1.16
N SER A 168 -1.35 -2.68 1.06
CA SER A 168 -0.22 -3.61 0.95
C SER A 168 -0.15 -4.20 -0.45
N LEU A 169 1.07 -4.41 -0.96
CA LEU A 169 1.30 -5.05 -2.25
C LEU A 169 1.07 -6.57 -2.23
N LEU A 170 1.01 -7.19 -1.07
CA LEU A 170 1.00 -8.65 -0.91
C LEU A 170 2.09 -9.37 -1.72
N ALA A 171 3.23 -8.73 -1.84
CA ALA A 171 4.29 -9.10 -2.79
C ALA A 171 4.88 -10.51 -2.55
N THR A 172 4.65 -11.07 -1.37
CA THR A 172 5.27 -12.33 -0.96
C THR A 172 4.79 -13.55 -1.75
N GLU A 173 3.49 -13.60 -2.10
CA GLU A 173 2.93 -14.72 -2.88
C GLU A 173 3.27 -14.63 -4.38
N LEU A 174 3.55 -13.43 -4.87
CA LEU A 174 3.83 -13.19 -6.29
C LEU A 174 5.25 -13.59 -6.70
N THR A 175 6.14 -13.73 -5.73
CA THR A 175 7.54 -14.05 -5.96
C THR A 175 7.71 -15.40 -6.68
N ALA A 176 7.01 -16.44 -6.21
CA ALA A 176 7.02 -17.75 -6.87
C ALA A 176 6.41 -17.66 -8.28
N LYS A 177 5.39 -16.83 -8.46
CA LYS A 177 4.74 -16.63 -9.78
C LYS A 177 5.66 -15.95 -10.79
N ARG A 178 6.47 -14.97 -10.36
CA ARG A 178 7.49 -14.36 -11.22
C ARG A 178 8.56 -15.36 -11.66
N LEU A 179 9.03 -16.20 -10.72
CA LEU A 179 9.97 -17.26 -11.05
C LEU A 179 9.36 -18.27 -12.02
N GLN A 180 8.10 -18.64 -11.85
CA GLN A 180 7.36 -19.48 -12.77
C GLN A 180 7.29 -18.85 -14.18
N LEU A 181 6.87 -17.58 -14.28
CA LEU A 181 6.80 -16.86 -15.55
C LEU A 181 8.16 -16.80 -16.25
N LEU A 182 9.22 -16.52 -15.48
CA LEU A 182 10.56 -16.48 -16.01
C LEU A 182 11.00 -17.86 -16.54
N LYS A 183 10.66 -18.94 -15.82
CA LYS A 183 10.93 -20.33 -16.24
C LYS A 183 10.11 -20.74 -17.47
N GLU A 184 8.87 -20.25 -17.61
CA GLU A 184 8.07 -20.47 -18.82
C GLU A 184 8.69 -19.82 -20.06
N ILE A 185 9.28 -18.61 -19.90
CA ILE A 185 9.94 -17.87 -20.98
C ILE A 185 11.34 -18.46 -21.28
N LEU A 186 12.02 -18.90 -20.24
CA LEU A 186 13.37 -19.47 -20.30
C LEU A 186 13.35 -20.90 -19.74
N PRO A 187 12.90 -21.92 -20.52
CA PRO A 187 12.79 -23.30 -20.03
C PRO A 187 14.12 -23.88 -19.55
N THR A 188 15.23 -23.42 -20.11
CA THR A 188 16.61 -23.84 -19.74
C THR A 188 17.18 -23.09 -18.55
N LEU A 189 16.42 -22.21 -17.90
CA LEU A 189 16.87 -21.46 -16.73
C LEU A 189 17.20 -22.41 -15.58
N THR A 190 18.48 -22.43 -15.17
CA THR A 190 18.97 -23.19 -14.01
C THR A 190 19.73 -22.33 -13.02
N ARG A 191 20.16 -21.11 -13.43
CA ARG A 191 20.91 -20.17 -12.59
C ARG A 191 20.33 -18.77 -12.70
N LEU A 192 19.91 -18.20 -11.56
CA LEU A 192 19.24 -16.92 -11.47
C LEU A 192 19.97 -16.02 -10.47
N ALA A 193 20.39 -14.84 -10.90
CA ALA A 193 20.82 -13.79 -9.98
C ALA A 193 19.61 -13.09 -9.36
N VAL A 194 19.71 -12.69 -8.09
CA VAL A 194 18.69 -11.93 -7.39
C VAL A 194 19.35 -10.73 -6.72
N PHE A 195 18.97 -9.53 -7.10
CA PHE A 195 19.41 -8.32 -6.43
C PHE A 195 18.45 -8.00 -5.27
N TRP A 196 19.02 -7.73 -4.11
CA TRP A 196 18.25 -7.50 -2.88
C TRP A 196 18.95 -6.50 -1.96
N SER A 197 18.27 -6.03 -0.92
CA SER A 197 18.83 -5.14 0.11
C SER A 197 18.40 -5.58 1.50
N SER A 198 19.34 -5.59 2.44
CA SER A 198 19.03 -5.88 3.85
C SER A 198 18.37 -4.70 4.58
N ALA A 199 18.45 -3.50 4.01
CA ALA A 199 17.82 -2.30 4.58
C ALA A 199 16.28 -2.36 4.54
N ASN A 200 15.71 -3.21 3.65
CA ASN A 200 14.27 -3.36 3.48
C ASN A 200 13.80 -4.72 4.01
N ALA A 201 13.07 -4.70 5.14
CA ALA A 201 12.58 -5.92 5.80
C ALA A 201 11.68 -6.78 4.90
N SER A 202 10.85 -6.16 4.04
CA SER A 202 10.00 -6.88 3.09
C SER A 202 10.85 -7.61 2.04
N VAL A 203 11.94 -7.00 1.58
CA VAL A 203 12.88 -7.61 0.62
C VAL A 203 13.61 -8.80 1.24
N VAL A 204 14.02 -8.69 2.50
CA VAL A 204 14.64 -9.82 3.22
C VAL A 204 13.68 -11.02 3.28
N GLN A 205 12.42 -10.79 3.61
CA GLN A 205 11.41 -11.85 3.66
C GLN A 205 11.14 -12.43 2.26
N LYS A 206 11.08 -11.58 1.24
CA LYS A 206 10.90 -11.96 -0.15
C LYS A 206 12.06 -12.83 -0.66
N LEU A 207 13.31 -12.46 -0.33
CA LEU A 207 14.45 -13.29 -0.68
C LEU A 207 14.34 -14.72 -0.10
N LYS A 208 13.92 -14.86 1.16
CA LYS A 208 13.67 -16.19 1.77
C LYS A 208 12.62 -16.98 1.00
N GLN A 209 11.59 -16.32 0.47
CA GLN A 209 10.55 -16.98 -0.31
C GLN A 209 11.03 -17.39 -1.70
N ILE A 210 11.87 -16.56 -2.37
CA ILE A 210 12.52 -16.93 -3.61
C ILE A 210 13.38 -18.19 -3.35
N GLN A 211 14.17 -18.20 -2.26
CA GLN A 211 15.02 -19.31 -1.89
C GLN A 211 14.21 -20.59 -1.62
N ALA A 212 13.06 -20.48 -0.96
CA ALA A 212 12.17 -21.60 -0.70
C ALA A 212 11.48 -22.14 -1.98
N ALA A 213 11.16 -21.26 -2.94
CA ALA A 213 10.49 -21.64 -4.19
C ALA A 213 11.45 -22.19 -5.26
N ALA A 214 12.69 -21.70 -5.31
CA ALA A 214 13.65 -22.03 -6.38
C ALA A 214 13.89 -23.53 -6.61
N PRO A 215 13.97 -24.41 -5.59
CA PRO A 215 14.14 -25.84 -5.80
C PRO A 215 13.01 -26.49 -6.61
N GLN A 216 11.77 -26.02 -6.47
CA GLN A 216 10.60 -26.54 -7.24
C GLN A 216 10.76 -26.29 -8.75
N PHE A 217 11.51 -25.26 -9.12
CA PHE A 217 11.80 -24.90 -10.51
C PHE A 217 13.19 -25.37 -10.97
N GLN A 218 13.94 -26.09 -10.12
CA GLN A 218 15.30 -26.54 -10.38
C GLN A 218 16.24 -25.37 -10.74
N VAL A 219 16.12 -24.27 -9.99
CA VAL A 219 16.90 -23.04 -10.19
C VAL A 219 17.83 -22.82 -8.99
N GLN A 220 19.12 -22.67 -9.29
CA GLN A 220 20.11 -22.21 -8.32
C GLN A 220 20.09 -20.67 -8.28
N LEU A 221 20.07 -20.11 -7.06
CA LEU A 221 20.05 -18.67 -6.86
C LEU A 221 21.44 -18.13 -6.55
N HIS A 222 21.71 -16.92 -7.02
CA HIS A 222 22.85 -16.11 -6.65
C HIS A 222 22.35 -14.75 -6.09
N PRO A 223 22.06 -14.67 -4.79
CA PRO A 223 21.68 -13.42 -4.15
C PRO A 223 22.88 -12.47 -4.08
N PHE A 224 22.72 -11.22 -4.54
CA PHE A 224 23.70 -10.16 -4.42
C PHE A 224 23.07 -8.95 -3.71
N GLU A 225 23.68 -8.56 -2.59
CA GLU A 225 23.18 -7.43 -1.78
C GLU A 225 23.63 -6.10 -2.36
N LEU A 226 22.67 -5.21 -2.61
CA LEU A 226 22.91 -3.83 -3.01
C LEU A 226 22.80 -2.91 -1.77
N ARG A 227 23.86 -2.18 -1.46
CA ARG A 227 23.92 -1.21 -0.34
C ARG A 227 24.08 0.21 -0.84
N VAL A 228 24.75 0.37 -1.96
CA VAL A 228 25.01 1.65 -2.63
C VAL A 228 24.82 1.48 -4.14
N PRO A 229 24.58 2.56 -4.89
CA PRO A 229 24.39 2.48 -6.34
C PRO A 229 25.52 1.80 -7.10
N ASP A 230 26.78 1.98 -6.65
CA ASP A 230 27.98 1.39 -7.27
C ASP A 230 28.02 -0.14 -7.16
N ASP A 231 27.19 -0.74 -6.29
CA ASP A 231 27.05 -2.19 -6.20
C ASP A 231 26.41 -2.80 -7.44
N LEU A 232 25.72 -2.02 -8.25
CA LEU A 232 25.04 -2.52 -9.46
C LEU A 232 26.04 -3.16 -10.43
N ASP A 233 27.13 -2.50 -10.74
CA ASP A 233 28.16 -3.03 -11.67
C ASP A 233 28.81 -4.30 -11.08
N ARG A 234 29.17 -4.28 -9.79
CA ARG A 234 29.72 -5.45 -9.09
C ARG A 234 28.73 -6.62 -9.04
N GLY A 235 27.46 -6.33 -8.83
CA GLY A 235 26.38 -7.33 -8.81
C GLY A 235 26.24 -8.04 -10.16
N PHE A 236 26.27 -7.29 -11.25
CA PHE A 236 26.24 -7.89 -12.58
C PHE A 236 27.51 -8.66 -12.92
N GLU A 237 28.69 -8.20 -12.52
CA GLU A 237 29.94 -8.97 -12.67
C GLU A 237 29.87 -10.30 -11.91
N SER A 238 29.41 -10.25 -10.66
CA SER A 238 29.21 -11.45 -9.83
C SER A 238 28.18 -12.41 -10.44
N ALA A 239 27.08 -11.89 -11.00
CA ALA A 239 26.06 -12.69 -11.69
C ALA A 239 26.63 -13.38 -12.93
N VAL A 240 27.45 -12.68 -13.71
CA VAL A 240 28.14 -13.25 -14.89
C VAL A 240 29.14 -14.34 -14.48
N GLN A 241 29.93 -14.12 -13.43
CA GLN A 241 30.88 -15.13 -12.89
C GLN A 241 30.15 -16.38 -12.40
N PHE A 242 28.99 -16.23 -11.77
CA PHE A 242 28.13 -17.34 -11.39
C PHE A 242 27.53 -18.06 -12.60
N GLY A 243 27.51 -17.42 -13.75
CA GLY A 243 26.86 -17.89 -14.98
C GLY A 243 25.34 -17.77 -14.90
N ALA A 244 24.83 -16.73 -14.26
CA ALA A 244 23.39 -16.44 -14.23
C ALA A 244 22.85 -16.23 -15.65
N GLN A 245 21.69 -16.81 -15.91
CA GLN A 245 21.00 -16.74 -17.21
C GLN A 245 19.94 -15.64 -17.23
N ALA A 246 19.56 -15.14 -16.06
CA ALA A 246 18.63 -14.04 -15.87
C ALA A 246 18.90 -13.34 -14.52
N LEU A 247 18.36 -12.14 -14.38
CA LEU A 247 18.32 -11.37 -13.15
C LEU A 247 16.86 -11.18 -12.72
N MET A 248 16.59 -11.40 -11.44
CA MET A 248 15.35 -10.96 -10.79
C MET A 248 15.66 -9.79 -9.86
N THR A 249 14.92 -8.69 -9.99
CA THR A 249 14.96 -7.54 -9.08
C THR A 249 13.93 -7.70 -7.96
N THR A 250 14.09 -6.91 -6.90
CA THR A 250 13.14 -6.79 -5.80
C THR A 250 12.67 -5.34 -5.63
N GLU A 251 11.81 -5.06 -4.68
CA GLU A 251 11.29 -3.69 -4.43
C GLU A 251 12.28 -2.81 -3.64
N ASP A 252 13.52 -2.75 -4.07
CA ASP A 252 14.56 -1.96 -3.43
C ASP A 252 14.63 -0.54 -3.98
N ALA A 253 14.84 0.44 -3.11
CA ALA A 253 14.89 1.86 -3.50
C ALA A 253 16.04 2.16 -4.49
N ILE A 254 17.20 1.50 -4.35
CA ILE A 254 18.33 1.65 -5.27
C ILE A 254 17.95 1.15 -6.66
N GLN A 255 17.39 -0.05 -6.73
CA GLN A 255 16.99 -0.67 -7.99
C GLN A 255 15.93 0.18 -8.71
N ILE A 256 14.94 0.70 -7.97
CA ILE A 256 13.88 1.56 -8.53
C ILE A 256 14.48 2.87 -9.08
N SER A 257 15.31 3.54 -8.30
CA SER A 257 15.91 4.83 -8.69
C SER A 257 16.87 4.69 -9.88
N TYR A 258 17.60 3.58 -9.95
CA TYR A 258 18.58 3.29 -10.99
C TYR A 258 18.10 2.24 -12.01
N ARG A 259 16.79 2.06 -12.18
CA ARG A 259 16.20 1.04 -13.06
C ARG A 259 16.71 1.06 -14.49
N ALA A 260 16.91 2.25 -15.05
CA ALA A 260 17.48 2.40 -16.39
C ALA A 260 18.89 1.80 -16.48
N ARG A 261 19.72 2.01 -15.44
CA ARG A 261 21.07 1.42 -15.35
C ARG A 261 21.01 -0.09 -15.19
N VAL A 262 20.11 -0.61 -14.34
CA VAL A 262 19.91 -2.06 -14.17
C VAL A 262 19.56 -2.72 -15.50
N VAL A 263 18.62 -2.16 -16.24
CA VAL A 263 18.17 -2.69 -17.52
C VAL A 263 19.28 -2.61 -18.59
N GLU A 264 20.00 -1.50 -18.66
CA GLU A 264 21.10 -1.32 -19.61
C GLU A 264 22.25 -2.30 -19.33
N LEU A 265 22.63 -2.50 -18.05
CA LEU A 265 23.61 -3.51 -17.66
C LEU A 265 23.17 -4.93 -18.00
N GLY A 266 21.89 -5.25 -17.81
CA GLY A 266 21.31 -6.54 -18.21
C GLY A 266 21.40 -6.75 -19.73
N LYS A 267 21.06 -5.74 -20.51
CA LYS A 267 21.15 -5.77 -21.99
C LYS A 267 22.58 -5.98 -22.48
N GLN A 268 23.55 -5.22 -21.94
CA GLN A 268 24.98 -5.33 -22.29
C GLN A 268 25.52 -6.74 -22.02
N ARG A 269 25.04 -7.41 -21.00
CA ARG A 269 25.47 -8.77 -20.59
C ARG A 269 24.57 -9.87 -21.15
N LYS A 270 23.60 -9.53 -22.03
CA LYS A 270 22.58 -10.45 -22.57
C LYS A 270 21.84 -11.21 -21.47
N MET A 271 21.64 -10.59 -20.33
CA MET A 271 20.97 -11.13 -19.16
C MET A 271 19.57 -10.53 -19.06
N PRO A 272 18.49 -11.26 -19.39
CA PRO A 272 17.12 -10.78 -19.24
C PRO A 272 16.81 -10.42 -17.80
N VAL A 273 16.15 -9.29 -17.60
CA VAL A 273 15.72 -8.79 -16.27
C VAL A 273 14.23 -9.06 -16.10
N ALA A 274 13.89 -9.75 -15.03
CA ALA A 274 12.52 -9.88 -14.54
C ALA A 274 12.34 -8.99 -13.31
N SER A 275 11.31 -8.17 -13.30
CA SER A 275 11.08 -7.19 -12.26
C SER A 275 9.68 -7.34 -11.65
N GLU A 276 9.48 -6.62 -10.57
CA GLU A 276 8.17 -6.45 -9.94
C GLU A 276 7.39 -5.36 -10.65
N PHE A 277 7.99 -4.20 -10.84
CA PHE A 277 7.28 -3.00 -11.29
C PHE A 277 7.29 -2.83 -12.81
N SER A 278 6.14 -2.42 -13.35
CA SER A 278 5.93 -2.17 -14.78
C SER A 278 6.92 -1.17 -15.37
N GLU A 279 7.40 -0.22 -14.56
CA GLU A 279 8.41 0.77 -14.96
C GLU A 279 9.74 0.14 -15.41
N PHE A 280 10.09 -1.02 -14.88
CA PHE A 280 11.26 -1.75 -15.37
C PHE A 280 11.03 -2.34 -16.75
N ALA A 281 9.84 -2.89 -17.02
CA ALA A 281 9.50 -3.37 -18.35
C ALA A 281 9.46 -2.21 -19.36
N GLN A 282 8.94 -1.05 -18.96
CA GLN A 282 8.97 0.18 -19.77
C GLN A 282 10.40 0.68 -20.02
N ALA A 283 11.30 0.55 -19.04
CA ALA A 283 12.72 0.86 -19.20
C ALA A 283 13.48 -0.17 -20.05
N GLY A 284 12.88 -1.35 -20.32
CA GLY A 284 13.49 -2.40 -21.16
C GLY A 284 13.73 -3.73 -20.43
N ALA A 285 13.24 -3.96 -19.22
CA ALA A 285 13.24 -5.32 -18.64
C ALA A 285 12.37 -6.26 -19.48
N LEU A 286 12.66 -7.56 -19.44
CA LEU A 286 11.96 -8.57 -20.24
C LEU A 286 10.50 -8.71 -19.83
N ILE A 287 10.26 -8.80 -18.52
CA ILE A 287 8.91 -8.89 -17.91
C ILE A 287 8.86 -8.10 -16.60
N SER A 288 7.67 -7.67 -16.27
CA SER A 288 7.30 -7.32 -14.89
C SER A 288 5.96 -7.98 -14.52
N PHE A 289 5.82 -8.33 -13.24
CA PHE A 289 4.58 -8.89 -12.71
C PHE A 289 4.40 -8.50 -11.26
N ASP A 290 3.45 -7.59 -11.00
CA ASP A 290 3.12 -7.11 -9.64
C ASP A 290 1.78 -6.36 -9.60
N PRO A 291 1.29 -6.00 -8.41
CA PRO A 291 0.17 -5.07 -8.31
C PRO A 291 0.45 -3.74 -9.00
N SER A 292 -0.59 -3.16 -9.60
CA SER A 292 -0.50 -1.82 -10.15
C SER A 292 -0.19 -0.80 -9.06
N ILE A 293 1.00 -0.20 -9.12
CA ILE A 293 1.43 0.82 -8.16
C ILE A 293 0.56 2.06 -8.26
N LEU A 294 0.13 2.45 -9.47
CA LEU A 294 -0.76 3.59 -9.66
C LEU A 294 -2.10 3.38 -8.95
N ASP A 295 -2.65 2.16 -9.01
CA ASP A 295 -3.88 1.81 -8.29
C ASP A 295 -3.68 1.85 -6.76
N GLN A 296 -2.50 1.44 -6.25
CA GLN A 296 -2.19 1.56 -4.82
C GLN A 296 -2.18 3.01 -4.36
N PHE A 297 -1.57 3.90 -5.13
CA PHE A 297 -1.57 5.34 -4.84
C PHE A 297 -2.98 5.94 -4.94
N ARG A 298 -3.75 5.59 -5.97
CA ARG A 298 -5.15 5.98 -6.11
C ARG A 298 -5.99 5.52 -4.91
N HIS A 299 -5.75 4.28 -4.47
CA HIS A 299 -6.44 3.69 -3.33
C HIS A 299 -6.07 4.38 -2.01
N ALA A 300 -4.81 4.76 -1.81
CA ALA A 300 -4.35 5.47 -0.63
C ALA A 300 -5.11 6.79 -0.40
N ALA A 301 -5.57 7.47 -1.45
CA ALA A 301 -6.41 8.66 -1.32
C ALA A 301 -7.74 8.38 -0.59
N SER A 302 -8.29 7.16 -0.68
CA SER A 302 -9.50 6.78 0.04
C SER A 302 -9.27 6.69 1.56
N TYR A 303 -8.09 6.28 1.97
CA TYR A 303 -7.70 6.24 3.38
C TYR A 303 -7.52 7.64 3.94
N VAL A 304 -6.82 8.51 3.19
CA VAL A 304 -6.66 9.93 3.57
C VAL A 304 -8.02 10.60 3.74
N ASP A 305 -8.95 10.37 2.82
CA ASP A 305 -10.33 10.89 2.91
C ASP A 305 -11.04 10.43 4.19
N LYS A 306 -10.98 9.11 4.50
CA LYS A 306 -11.57 8.56 5.72
C LYS A 306 -10.97 9.18 6.98
N LEU A 307 -9.64 9.35 7.03
CA LEU A 307 -8.92 9.96 8.15
C LEU A 307 -9.28 11.43 8.33
N PHE A 308 -9.33 12.20 7.25
CA PHE A 308 -9.76 13.61 7.27
C PHE A 308 -11.22 13.78 7.71
N LYS A 309 -12.05 12.77 7.52
CA LYS A 309 -13.42 12.69 8.03
C LYS A 309 -13.53 12.17 9.46
N GLY A 310 -12.39 11.93 10.13
CA GLY A 310 -12.33 11.57 11.55
C GLY A 310 -12.29 10.06 11.84
N ALA A 311 -12.08 9.21 10.85
CA ALA A 311 -11.84 7.79 11.10
C ALA A 311 -10.51 7.58 11.83
N ARG A 312 -10.42 6.51 12.63
CA ARG A 312 -9.20 6.16 13.34
C ARG A 312 -8.36 5.20 12.48
N PRO A 313 -7.06 5.42 12.32
CA PRO A 313 -6.23 4.55 11.48
C PRO A 313 -6.23 3.09 11.94
N GLY A 314 -6.22 2.85 13.26
CA GLY A 314 -6.26 1.50 13.84
C GLY A 314 -7.54 0.70 13.58
N ASP A 315 -8.64 1.36 13.20
CA ASP A 315 -9.93 0.74 12.89
C ASP A 315 -10.13 0.55 11.37
N LEU A 316 -9.22 1.09 10.54
CA LEU A 316 -9.28 0.96 9.09
C LEU A 316 -8.45 -0.26 8.67
N PRO A 317 -9.07 -1.32 8.12
CA PRO A 317 -8.33 -2.48 7.63
C PRO A 317 -7.30 -2.10 6.58
N VAL A 318 -6.15 -2.76 6.59
CA VAL A 318 -5.17 -2.67 5.50
C VAL A 318 -5.63 -3.56 4.37
N GLU A 319 -5.84 -2.97 3.21
CA GLU A 319 -6.30 -3.70 2.05
C GLU A 319 -5.12 -4.22 1.23
N GLN A 320 -5.29 -5.43 0.70
CA GLN A 320 -4.31 -6.06 -0.16
C GLN A 320 -4.63 -5.73 -1.62
N ALA A 321 -3.60 -5.70 -2.45
CA ALA A 321 -3.79 -5.53 -3.88
C ALA A 321 -4.60 -6.70 -4.46
N THR A 322 -5.60 -6.39 -5.24
CA THR A 322 -6.45 -7.39 -5.92
C THR A 322 -6.23 -7.42 -7.43
N ARG A 323 -5.56 -6.42 -7.97
CA ARG A 323 -5.25 -6.32 -9.40
C ARG A 323 -3.75 -6.40 -9.61
N PHE A 324 -3.35 -7.33 -10.47
CA PHE A 324 -1.97 -7.59 -10.85
C PHE A 324 -1.80 -7.29 -12.34
N GLU A 325 -0.62 -6.84 -12.73
CA GLU A 325 -0.29 -6.50 -14.11
C GLU A 325 0.92 -7.32 -14.57
N LEU A 326 0.75 -8.07 -15.65
CA LEU A 326 1.83 -8.71 -16.38
C LEU A 326 2.19 -7.85 -17.59
N VAL A 327 3.38 -7.27 -17.56
CA VAL A 327 3.92 -6.52 -18.71
C VAL A 327 5.02 -7.35 -19.37
N VAL A 328 4.95 -7.53 -20.67
CA VAL A 328 5.94 -8.26 -21.49
C VAL A 328 6.57 -7.32 -22.49
N ASN A 329 7.89 -7.27 -22.55
CA ASN A 329 8.62 -6.45 -23.51
C ASN A 329 9.15 -7.31 -24.67
N LEU A 330 8.43 -7.30 -25.80
CA LEU A 330 8.81 -8.04 -27.01
C LEU A 330 10.05 -7.43 -27.69
N LYS A 331 10.28 -6.13 -27.58
CA LYS A 331 11.49 -5.48 -28.10
C LYS A 331 12.73 -6.04 -27.42
N THR A 332 12.68 -6.18 -26.10
CA THR A 332 13.77 -6.78 -25.31
C THR A 332 13.88 -8.29 -25.59
N ALA A 333 12.77 -9.01 -25.67
CA ALA A 333 12.80 -10.43 -26.05
C ALA A 333 13.51 -10.64 -27.39
N LYS A 334 13.14 -9.87 -28.43
CA LYS A 334 13.76 -9.91 -29.76
C LYS A 334 15.26 -9.57 -29.71
N ALA A 335 15.64 -8.55 -28.96
CA ALA A 335 17.04 -8.15 -28.81
C ALA A 335 17.90 -9.22 -28.12
N LEU A 336 17.30 -10.02 -27.24
CA LEU A 336 17.95 -11.15 -26.55
C LEU A 336 17.83 -12.49 -27.30
N GLY A 337 17.16 -12.53 -28.47
CA GLY A 337 16.92 -13.75 -29.23
C GLY A 337 15.94 -14.71 -28.54
N LEU A 338 15.04 -14.19 -27.70
CA LEU A 338 14.09 -14.97 -26.95
C LEU A 338 12.70 -14.97 -27.63
N THR A 339 12.04 -16.12 -27.60
CA THR A 339 10.65 -16.25 -28.03
C THR A 339 9.75 -16.33 -26.79
N ILE A 340 8.79 -15.41 -26.70
CA ILE A 340 7.81 -15.43 -25.61
C ILE A 340 6.70 -16.42 -25.96
N PRO A 341 6.41 -17.42 -25.12
CA PRO A 341 5.33 -18.36 -25.36
C PRO A 341 3.96 -17.68 -25.47
N THR A 342 3.09 -18.19 -26.35
CA THR A 342 1.72 -17.68 -26.51
C THR A 342 0.94 -17.75 -25.19
N SER A 343 1.19 -18.75 -24.35
CA SER A 343 0.60 -18.89 -23.02
C SER A 343 0.96 -17.74 -22.07
N VAL A 344 2.13 -17.11 -22.23
CA VAL A 344 2.53 -15.93 -21.47
C VAL A 344 1.90 -14.68 -22.08
N LEU A 345 1.95 -14.53 -23.41
CA LEU A 345 1.38 -13.38 -24.11
C LEU A 345 -0.13 -13.25 -23.90
N SER A 346 -0.87 -14.36 -23.87
CA SER A 346 -2.33 -14.34 -23.64
C SER A 346 -2.72 -13.89 -22.23
N ARG A 347 -1.79 -13.92 -21.28
CA ARG A 347 -1.99 -13.45 -19.90
C ARG A 347 -1.44 -12.06 -19.67
N ALA A 348 -0.74 -11.48 -20.66
CA ALA A 348 -0.15 -10.16 -20.52
C ALA A 348 -1.23 -9.08 -20.59
N ASP A 349 -1.24 -8.17 -19.60
CA ASP A 349 -2.09 -6.98 -19.58
C ASP A 349 -1.53 -5.91 -20.53
N GLN A 350 -0.21 -5.86 -20.66
CA GLN A 350 0.48 -4.96 -21.60
C GLN A 350 1.62 -5.69 -22.32
N VAL A 351 1.71 -5.43 -23.63
CA VAL A 351 2.81 -5.91 -24.47
C VAL A 351 3.51 -4.71 -25.12
N ILE A 352 4.79 -4.52 -24.79
CA ILE A 352 5.65 -3.46 -25.37
C ILE A 352 6.28 -4.01 -26.64
N GLN A 353 6.00 -3.33 -27.78
CA GLN A 353 6.45 -3.72 -29.12
C GLN A 353 7.60 -2.84 -29.61
#